data_e7ea12de8f8b848655401a24f14efd8b
#
_entry.id   e7ea12de8f8b848655401a24f14efd8b
#
_cell.length_a   1.000
_cell.length_b   1.000
_cell.length_c   1.000
_cell.angle_alpha   90.00
_cell.angle_beta   90.00
_cell.angle_gamma   90.00
#
_symmetry.space_group_name_H-M   'P 1'
#
loop_
_entity.id
_entity.type
_entity.pdbx_description
1 polymer ?
#
loop_
_entity_poly.entity_id
_entity_poly.type
_entity_poly.pdbx_seq_one_letter_code
_entity_poly.pdbx_strand_id
1 'polypeptide(L)'
;MATYSFLNVQAAIVGPGGALNIGSGAGVADEGLTITMSGDKDTQVVGADGSVMHTLNADKSGTLTLRLLKTSPTNAQLSLMYALQTVSSALHGLNVITVRDSARGDVTTCRQVAFRKQPPVTYTKAGAVLEWEFNVGIIDQLLGSGTPSL
;
A
#
# COMPACT_ATOMS: atom_id res chain seq x y z
N MET A 1 -5.80 15.34 -23.63
CA MET A 1 -4.45 15.31 -23.02
C MET A 1 -4.51 14.51 -21.73
N ALA A 2 -3.60 13.58 -21.59
CA ALA A 2 -3.53 12.77 -20.36
C ALA A 2 -2.62 13.48 -19.35
N THR A 3 -3.16 13.76 -18.17
CA THR A 3 -2.44 14.43 -17.09
C THR A 3 -2.60 13.64 -15.79
N TYR A 4 -1.50 13.43 -15.10
CA TYR A 4 -1.49 12.81 -13.78
C TYR A 4 -1.38 13.86 -12.69
N SER A 5 -2.12 13.67 -11.60
CA SER A 5 -1.96 14.48 -10.39
C SER A 5 -2.17 13.61 -9.16
N PHE A 6 -1.29 13.72 -8.18
CA PHE A 6 -1.45 13.06 -6.89
C PHE A 6 -2.70 13.54 -6.14
N LEU A 7 -3.19 14.73 -6.46
CA LEU A 7 -4.43 15.25 -5.85
C LEU A 7 -5.64 14.37 -6.15
N ASN A 8 -5.59 13.57 -7.22
CA ASN A 8 -6.65 12.63 -7.58
C ASN A 8 -6.54 11.30 -6.86
N VAL A 9 -5.43 11.05 -6.17
CA VAL A 9 -5.19 9.77 -5.47
C VAL A 9 -5.86 9.82 -4.11
N GLN A 10 -6.78 8.90 -3.88
CA GLN A 10 -7.48 8.73 -2.62
C GLN A 10 -7.10 7.38 -2.03
N ALA A 11 -6.66 7.38 -0.80
CA ALA A 11 -6.29 6.15 -0.10
C ALA A 11 -6.72 6.23 1.36
N ALA A 12 -7.16 5.10 1.89
CA ALA A 12 -7.59 5.01 3.27
C ALA A 12 -7.22 3.66 3.85
N ILE A 13 -6.90 3.64 5.13
CA ILE A 13 -6.71 2.43 5.92
C ILE A 13 -7.83 2.34 6.95
N VAL A 14 -8.45 1.17 7.06
CA VAL A 14 -9.49 0.87 8.03
C VAL A 14 -9.10 -0.39 8.78
N GLY A 15 -9.15 -0.36 10.08
CA GLY A 15 -8.82 -1.52 10.91
C GLY A 15 -9.01 -1.27 12.39
N PRO A 16 -8.59 -2.22 13.26
CA PRO A 16 -8.67 -2.01 14.70
C PRO A 16 -7.92 -0.74 15.11
N GLY A 17 -8.61 0.17 15.77
CA GLY A 17 -8.06 1.45 16.19
C GLY A 17 -8.51 2.64 15.36
N GLY A 18 -9.19 2.45 14.22
CA GLY A 18 -9.80 3.53 13.48
C GLY A 18 -9.71 3.44 11.97
N ALA A 19 -10.04 4.55 11.32
CA ALA A 19 -9.99 4.73 9.88
C ALA A 19 -9.28 6.05 9.58
N LEU A 20 -8.32 6.02 8.65
CA LEU A 20 -7.47 7.17 8.34
C LEU A 20 -7.36 7.38 6.85
N ASN A 21 -7.25 8.65 6.44
CA ASN A 21 -6.85 9.02 5.09
C ASN A 21 -5.32 8.93 5.00
N ILE A 22 -4.80 8.16 4.04
CA ILE A 22 -3.36 8.04 3.78
C ILE A 22 -2.98 8.44 2.36
N GLY A 23 -3.90 9.04 1.62
CA GLY A 23 -3.66 9.53 0.26
C GLY A 23 -3.46 11.04 0.23
N SER A 24 -4.00 11.67 -0.81
CA SER A 24 -3.95 13.12 -0.96
C SER A 24 -4.56 13.82 0.26
N GLY A 25 -3.85 14.78 0.81
CA GLY A 25 -4.26 15.51 2.01
C GLY A 25 -3.73 14.94 3.32
N ALA A 26 -3.05 13.80 3.32
CA ALA A 26 -2.50 13.18 4.54
C ALA A 26 -1.05 13.58 4.84
N GLY A 27 -0.46 14.49 4.06
CA GLY A 27 0.93 14.89 4.22
C GLY A 27 1.91 13.86 3.67
N VAL A 28 1.57 13.23 2.57
CA VAL A 28 2.40 12.23 1.89
C VAL A 28 3.62 12.90 1.28
N ALA A 29 4.79 12.29 1.42
CA ALA A 29 6.04 12.77 0.85
C ALA A 29 6.07 12.60 -0.68
N ASP A 30 7.07 13.18 -1.34
CA ASP A 30 7.19 13.13 -2.81
C ASP A 30 7.26 11.70 -3.36
N GLU A 31 7.90 10.77 -2.65
CA GLU A 31 7.97 9.36 -3.02
C GLU A 31 6.62 8.65 -2.95
N GLY A 32 5.68 9.19 -2.19
CA GLY A 32 4.31 8.76 -2.13
C GLY A 32 4.07 7.37 -1.58
N LEU A 33 3.20 6.66 -2.25
CA LEU A 33 2.69 5.35 -1.87
C LEU A 33 3.09 4.33 -2.92
N THR A 34 3.66 3.20 -2.50
CA THR A 34 4.08 2.12 -3.40
C THR A 34 3.46 0.80 -2.97
N ILE A 35 2.87 0.10 -3.92
CA ILE A 35 2.30 -1.24 -3.71
C ILE A 35 3.06 -2.21 -4.60
N THR A 36 3.62 -3.27 -4.00
CA THR A 36 4.44 -4.25 -4.71
C THR A 36 3.98 -5.65 -4.36
N MET A 37 3.78 -6.49 -5.36
CA MET A 37 3.48 -7.90 -5.15
C MET A 37 4.77 -8.66 -4.78
N SER A 38 4.64 -9.64 -3.88
CA SER A 38 5.78 -10.42 -3.37
C SER A 38 6.34 -11.39 -4.39
N GLY A 39 5.49 -11.95 -5.24
CA GLY A 39 5.90 -12.99 -6.17
C GLY A 39 5.22 -12.90 -7.52
N ASP A 40 5.71 -13.69 -8.44
CA ASP A 40 5.17 -13.77 -9.78
C ASP A 40 3.95 -14.70 -9.83
N LYS A 41 2.98 -14.35 -10.67
CA LYS A 41 1.81 -15.20 -10.91
C LYS A 41 2.13 -16.41 -11.75
N ASP A 42 3.09 -16.30 -12.67
CA ASP A 42 3.47 -17.35 -13.58
C ASP A 42 4.89 -17.81 -13.34
N THR A 43 5.06 -19.13 -13.29
CA THR A 43 6.37 -19.77 -13.31
C THR A 43 6.42 -20.66 -14.52
N GLN A 44 7.37 -20.40 -15.42
CA GLN A 44 7.48 -21.09 -16.70
C GLN A 44 8.64 -22.08 -16.69
N VAL A 45 8.37 -23.29 -17.18
CA VAL A 45 9.38 -24.30 -17.39
C VAL A 45 9.32 -24.74 -18.85
N VAL A 46 10.47 -24.75 -19.51
CA VAL A 46 10.57 -25.17 -20.92
C VAL A 46 11.27 -26.51 -20.97
N GLY A 47 10.62 -27.48 -21.60
CA GLY A 47 11.17 -28.83 -21.77
C GLY A 47 12.26 -28.89 -22.84
N ALA A 48 12.96 -30.02 -22.89
CA ALA A 48 14.06 -30.23 -23.84
C ALA A 48 13.62 -30.19 -25.29
N ASP A 49 12.37 -30.49 -25.56
CA ASP A 49 11.77 -30.45 -26.90
C ASP A 49 11.09 -29.12 -27.25
N GLY A 50 11.21 -28.12 -26.37
CA GLY A 50 10.60 -26.79 -26.52
C GLY A 50 9.18 -26.69 -25.97
N SER A 51 8.63 -27.76 -25.38
CA SER A 51 7.32 -27.71 -24.72
C SER A 51 7.37 -26.79 -23.51
N VAL A 52 6.30 -26.03 -23.30
CA VAL A 52 6.21 -25.03 -22.24
C VAL A 52 5.17 -25.44 -21.22
N MET A 53 5.54 -25.39 -19.94
CA MET A 53 4.60 -25.58 -18.84
C MET A 53 4.55 -24.27 -18.03
N HIS A 54 3.35 -23.73 -17.88
CA HIS A 54 3.10 -22.59 -16.99
C HIS A 54 2.51 -23.07 -15.69
N THR A 55 2.99 -22.48 -14.58
CA THR A 55 2.42 -22.74 -13.26
C THR A 55 1.78 -21.45 -12.75
N LEU A 56 0.47 -21.54 -12.47
CA LEU A 56 -0.26 -20.41 -11.89
C LEU A 56 -0.13 -20.43 -10.37
N ASN A 57 0.53 -19.42 -9.83
CA ASN A 57 0.74 -19.30 -8.39
C ASN A 57 -0.47 -18.62 -7.73
N ALA A 58 -0.89 -19.16 -6.60
CA ALA A 58 -2.05 -18.64 -5.87
C ALA A 58 -1.73 -17.43 -4.99
N ASP A 59 -0.46 -17.12 -4.81
CA ASP A 59 -0.01 -16.04 -3.94
C ASP A 59 -0.45 -14.68 -4.48
N LYS A 60 -1.17 -13.93 -3.64
CA LYS A 60 -1.61 -12.55 -3.92
C LYS A 60 -1.05 -11.57 -2.89
N SER A 61 -0.09 -11.99 -2.10
CA SER A 61 0.50 -11.16 -1.06
C SER A 61 1.46 -10.13 -1.63
N GLY A 62 1.77 -9.16 -0.82
CA GLY A 62 2.71 -8.11 -1.20
C GLY A 62 3.03 -7.18 -0.06
N THR A 63 3.61 -6.05 -0.42
CA THR A 63 4.03 -5.02 0.52
C THR A 63 3.50 -3.68 0.05
N LEU A 64 2.99 -2.88 0.98
CA LEU A 64 2.62 -1.50 0.74
C LEU A 64 3.54 -0.61 1.57
N THR A 65 4.15 0.37 0.92
CA THR A 65 5.02 1.35 1.56
C THR A 65 4.40 2.72 1.44
N LEU A 66 4.20 3.39 2.57
CA LEU A 66 3.65 4.74 2.65
C LEU A 66 4.70 5.67 3.25
N ARG A 67 5.00 6.75 2.55
CA ARG A 67 5.97 7.74 2.99
C ARG A 67 5.25 9.03 3.36
N LEU A 68 5.35 9.40 4.63
CA LEU A 68 4.69 10.59 5.18
C LEU A 68 5.74 11.61 5.62
N LEU A 69 5.40 12.88 5.47
CA LEU A 69 6.21 13.95 6.05
C LEU A 69 6.19 13.84 7.56
N LYS A 70 7.32 14.17 8.20
CA LYS A 70 7.46 14.11 9.66
C LYS A 70 6.40 14.96 10.36
N THR A 71 5.97 16.04 9.73
CA THR A 71 4.97 16.96 10.26
C THR A 71 3.54 16.50 10.10
N SER A 72 3.30 15.38 9.39
CA SER A 72 1.93 14.89 9.18
C SER A 72 1.31 14.37 10.47
N PRO A 73 0.10 14.83 10.85
CA PRO A 73 -0.60 14.30 12.02
C PRO A 73 -1.03 12.83 11.85
N THR A 74 -1.06 12.32 10.64
CA THR A 74 -1.39 10.92 10.35
C THR A 74 -0.38 9.97 11.00
N ASN A 75 0.89 10.39 11.17
CA ASN A 75 1.90 9.58 11.85
C ASN A 75 1.47 9.20 13.28
N ALA A 76 0.90 10.14 14.02
CA ALA A 76 0.45 9.87 15.40
C ALA A 76 -0.68 8.85 15.42
N GLN A 77 -1.62 8.96 14.49
CA GLN A 77 -2.75 8.05 14.40
C GLN A 77 -2.30 6.64 13.99
N LEU A 78 -1.41 6.53 13.02
CA LEU A 78 -0.84 5.24 12.63
C LEU A 78 -0.05 4.60 13.78
N SER A 79 0.66 5.39 14.55
CA SER A 79 1.41 4.91 15.72
C SER A 79 0.47 4.34 16.78
N LEU A 80 -0.68 4.97 17.03
CA LEU A 80 -1.69 4.45 17.95
C LEU A 80 -2.32 3.15 17.43
N MET A 81 -2.62 3.07 16.15
CA MET A 81 -3.11 1.83 15.53
C MET A 81 -2.09 0.70 15.64
N TYR A 82 -0.82 1.00 15.40
CA TYR A 82 0.26 0.03 15.53
C TYR A 82 0.34 -0.51 16.96
N ALA A 83 0.31 0.38 17.95
CA ALA A 83 0.39 -0.02 19.36
C ALA A 83 -0.79 -0.91 19.76
N LEU A 84 -2.00 -0.57 19.30
CA LEU A 84 -3.20 -1.39 19.59
C LEU A 84 -3.14 -2.75 18.92
N GLN A 85 -2.78 -2.80 17.64
CA GLN A 85 -2.83 -4.03 16.85
C GLN A 85 -1.73 -5.03 17.19
N THR A 86 -0.63 -4.58 17.78
CA THR A 86 0.48 -5.45 18.15
C THR A 86 0.36 -6.04 19.56
N VAL A 87 -0.66 -5.62 20.32
CA VAL A 87 -0.91 -6.15 21.68
C VAL A 87 -1.42 -7.59 21.64
N SER A 88 -2.21 -7.95 20.62
CA SER A 88 -2.87 -9.25 20.56
C SER A 88 -2.90 -9.78 19.13
N SER A 89 -2.69 -11.07 18.96
CA SER A 89 -2.82 -11.73 17.66
C SER A 89 -4.23 -11.67 17.09
N ALA A 90 -5.24 -11.47 17.94
CA ALA A 90 -6.63 -11.33 17.50
C ALA A 90 -6.88 -10.02 16.74
N LEU A 91 -6.05 -9.00 16.97
CA LEU A 91 -6.17 -7.68 16.31
C LEU A 91 -5.20 -7.51 15.15
N HIS A 92 -4.27 -8.43 14.98
CA HIS A 92 -3.22 -8.33 13.96
C HIS A 92 -3.72 -8.82 12.60
N GLY A 93 -3.38 -8.09 11.54
CA GLY A 93 -3.69 -8.51 10.18
C GLY A 93 -5.12 -8.25 9.73
N LEU A 94 -5.85 -7.36 10.39
CA LEU A 94 -7.25 -7.06 10.09
C LEU A 94 -7.46 -5.75 9.34
N ASN A 95 -6.40 -5.08 8.93
CA ASN A 95 -6.53 -3.81 8.21
C ASN A 95 -6.93 -4.04 6.75
N VAL A 96 -7.69 -3.09 6.23
CA VAL A 96 -8.01 -3.00 4.80
C VAL A 96 -7.54 -1.65 4.31
N ILE A 97 -6.76 -1.65 3.22
CA ILE A 97 -6.29 -0.42 2.59
C ILE A 97 -6.86 -0.37 1.18
N THR A 98 -7.50 0.75 0.85
CA THR A 98 -8.03 1.00 -0.50
C THR A 98 -7.32 2.21 -1.08
N VAL A 99 -6.81 2.07 -2.30
CA VAL A 99 -6.15 3.15 -3.04
C VAL A 99 -6.88 3.34 -4.36
N ARG A 100 -7.24 4.57 -4.66
CA ARG A 100 -7.97 4.91 -5.88
C ARG A 100 -7.38 6.14 -6.54
N ASP A 101 -7.26 6.11 -7.86
CA ASP A 101 -7.10 7.31 -8.67
C ASP A 101 -8.45 7.64 -9.29
N SER A 102 -9.13 8.63 -8.75
CA SER A 102 -10.52 8.93 -9.14
C SER A 102 -10.62 9.44 -10.57
N ALA A 103 -9.56 10.06 -11.10
CA ALA A 103 -9.57 10.59 -12.47
C ALA A 103 -9.37 9.50 -13.51
N ARG A 104 -8.57 8.46 -13.19
CA ARG A 104 -8.22 7.38 -14.13
C ARG A 104 -9.03 6.11 -13.94
N GLY A 105 -9.67 5.97 -12.78
CA GLY A 105 -10.40 4.77 -12.45
C GLY A 105 -9.54 3.63 -11.93
N ASP A 106 -8.30 3.88 -11.53
CA ASP A 106 -7.47 2.87 -10.89
C ASP A 106 -8.03 2.55 -9.50
N VAL A 107 -8.11 1.27 -9.19
CA VAL A 107 -8.55 0.81 -7.87
C VAL A 107 -7.66 -0.33 -7.42
N THR A 108 -7.10 -0.20 -6.22
CA THR A 108 -6.33 -1.25 -5.58
C THR A 108 -6.91 -1.48 -4.18
N THR A 109 -7.29 -2.72 -3.89
CA THR A 109 -7.79 -3.11 -2.58
C THR A 109 -6.79 -4.06 -1.96
N CYS A 110 -6.29 -3.71 -0.78
CA CYS A 110 -5.39 -4.52 0.01
C CYS A 110 -6.12 -5.04 1.23
N ARG A 111 -6.16 -6.36 1.40
CA ARG A 111 -6.87 -7.01 2.51
C ARG A 111 -5.90 -7.83 3.34
N GLN A 112 -6.30 -8.13 4.57
CA GLN A 112 -5.46 -8.84 5.53
C GLN A 112 -4.10 -8.14 5.71
N VAL A 113 -4.15 -6.83 5.94
CA VAL A 113 -2.99 -5.97 6.03
C VAL A 113 -2.54 -5.89 7.48
N ALA A 114 -1.25 -6.04 7.72
CA ALA A 114 -0.63 -5.89 9.03
C ALA A 114 0.51 -4.91 8.95
N PHE A 115 0.74 -4.17 10.02
CA PHE A 115 1.96 -3.36 10.14
C PHE A 115 3.16 -4.28 10.18
N ARG A 116 4.14 -4.03 9.31
CA ARG A 116 5.37 -4.79 9.28
C ARG A 116 6.31 -4.36 10.41
N LYS A 117 6.49 -3.06 10.56
CA LYS A 117 7.32 -2.45 11.61
C LYS A 117 7.02 -0.97 11.70
N GLN A 118 7.41 -0.35 12.82
CA GLN A 118 7.40 1.10 12.92
C GLN A 118 8.48 1.71 12.03
N PRO A 119 8.27 2.92 11.50
CA PRO A 119 9.27 3.57 10.68
C PRO A 119 10.51 3.92 11.52
N PRO A 120 11.70 3.87 10.93
CA PRO A 120 12.89 4.42 11.57
C PRO A 120 12.72 5.93 11.72
N VAL A 121 13.07 6.46 12.89
CA VAL A 121 12.95 7.89 13.18
C VAL A 121 14.32 8.50 13.23
N THR A 122 14.57 9.49 12.37
CA THR A 122 15.82 10.22 12.31
C THR A 122 15.57 11.69 12.60
N TYR A 123 16.28 12.24 13.56
CA TYR A 123 16.20 13.66 13.89
C TYR A 123 17.43 14.36 13.34
N THR A 124 17.24 15.14 12.28
CA THR A 124 18.30 15.88 11.60
C THR A 124 17.90 17.34 11.50
N LYS A 125 18.86 18.18 11.06
CA LYS A 125 18.61 19.61 10.84
C LYS A 125 17.50 19.83 9.80
N ALA A 126 17.50 19.07 8.73
CA ALA A 126 16.41 19.04 7.76
C ALA A 126 15.31 18.06 8.22
N GLY A 127 14.06 18.35 7.89
CA GLY A 127 12.96 17.45 8.23
C GLY A 127 13.14 16.07 7.57
N ALA A 128 12.69 15.03 8.24
CA ALA A 128 12.78 13.66 7.75
C ALA A 128 11.42 13.17 7.23
N VAL A 129 11.48 12.14 6.40
CA VAL A 129 10.32 11.39 5.92
C VAL A 129 10.20 10.11 6.73
N LEU A 130 8.99 9.78 7.17
CA LEU A 130 8.70 8.52 7.85
C LEU A 130 8.14 7.52 6.86
N GLU A 131 8.78 6.35 6.78
CA GLU A 131 8.39 5.30 5.87
C GLU A 131 7.68 4.19 6.64
N TRP A 132 6.38 4.07 6.44
CA TRP A 132 5.55 3.02 7.02
C TRP A 132 5.47 1.85 6.06
N GLU A 133 5.75 0.65 6.54
CA GLU A 133 5.65 -0.57 5.74
C GLU A 133 4.55 -1.47 6.28
N PHE A 134 3.77 -2.03 5.35
CA PHE A 134 2.67 -2.94 5.65
C PHE A 134 2.86 -4.23 4.87
N ASN A 135 2.65 -5.36 5.53
CA ASN A 135 2.53 -6.64 4.85
C ASN A 135 1.07 -6.85 4.45
N VAL A 136 0.84 -7.12 3.18
CA VAL A 136 -0.49 -7.31 2.61
C VAL A 136 -0.71 -8.76 2.29
N GLY A 137 -1.82 -9.33 2.76
CA GLY A 137 -2.16 -10.72 2.46
C GLY A 137 -2.74 -10.92 1.08
N ILE A 138 -3.61 -10.01 0.65
CA ILE A 138 -4.29 -10.09 -0.64
C ILE A 138 -4.29 -8.71 -1.30
N ILE A 139 -3.75 -8.64 -2.52
CA ILE A 139 -3.77 -7.43 -3.34
C ILE A 139 -4.66 -7.69 -4.55
N ASP A 140 -5.71 -6.89 -4.70
CA ASP A 140 -6.55 -6.85 -5.90
C ASP A 140 -6.36 -5.50 -6.56
N GLN A 141 -5.76 -5.48 -7.74
CA GLN A 141 -5.42 -4.25 -8.44
C GLN A 141 -6.08 -4.24 -9.81
N LEU A 142 -6.78 -3.16 -10.11
CA LEU A 142 -7.38 -2.91 -11.41
C LEU A 142 -6.95 -1.53 -11.88
N LEU A 143 -6.26 -1.47 -13.00
CA LEU A 143 -5.84 -0.20 -13.59
C LEU A 143 -6.91 0.29 -14.57
N GLY A 144 -7.15 1.59 -14.54
CA GLY A 144 -8.10 2.24 -15.43
C GLY A 144 -7.50 2.59 -16.79
N SER A 145 -8.16 3.47 -17.51
CA SER A 145 -7.81 3.82 -18.89
C SER A 145 -6.53 4.65 -19.02
N GLY A 146 -6.02 5.20 -17.93
CA GLY A 146 -4.87 6.10 -17.95
C GLY A 146 -5.22 7.54 -18.37
N THR A 147 -6.41 7.75 -18.90
CA THR A 147 -6.91 9.08 -19.32
C THR A 147 -7.96 9.55 -18.31
N PRO A 148 -7.85 10.78 -17.80
CA PRO A 148 -8.86 11.28 -16.87
C PRO A 148 -10.26 11.25 -17.47
N SER A 149 -11.23 10.77 -16.71
CA SER A 149 -12.65 10.86 -17.09
C SER A 149 -13.18 12.25 -16.75
N LEU A 150 -14.05 12.74 -17.59
CA LEU A 150 -14.69 14.04 -17.39
C LEU A 150 -15.97 13.93 -16.56
#